data_05b5487486c08a135e9f17344f2dc1fd
#
_entry.id   05b5487486c08a135e9f17344f2dc1fd
#
_cell.length_a   1.000
_cell.length_b   1.000
_cell.length_c   1.000
_cell.angle_alpha   90.00
_cell.angle_beta   90.00
_cell.angle_gamma   90.00
#
_symmetry.space_group_name_H-M   'P 1'
#
loop_
_entity.id
_entity.type
_entity.pdbx_description
1 polymer ?
#
loop_
_entity_poly.entity_id
_entity_poly.type
_entity_poly.pdbx_seq_one_letter_code
_entity_poly.pdbx_strand_id
1 'polypeptide(L)'
;MSRKAVSAGVSIETVTRVNFVCSMDDVAELLRQHDACTDRKPGRPLPRLEVLKRAAVILAVTAWESFVEDTVRNYASSAIEKASRPSDVHSLFNSVAQRWLEGKPKPPELADWTGNGWKGFLKNKLEKDLLALNSPNSENVRTLSKRYLGEDLTTRWHWERTTPMLATRRLDALIRLRGEVVHHGREAFNRTAAIQRKQVVEAISLLNHLVECTERVLGLAPIDIDT
;
A
#
# COMPACT_ATOMS: atom_id res chain seq x y z
N MET A 1 -3.34 33.02 31.21
CA MET A 1 -3.50 31.54 31.17
C MET A 1 -2.86 31.00 29.91
N SER A 2 -1.69 30.42 30.08
CA SER A 2 -0.79 30.01 29.00
C SER A 2 -1.23 28.64 28.43
N ARG A 3 -1.62 28.59 27.17
CA ARG A 3 -1.85 27.31 26.44
C ARG A 3 -0.48 26.69 26.13
N LYS A 4 -0.08 25.70 26.90
CA LYS A 4 1.02 24.80 26.53
C LYS A 4 0.54 24.00 25.31
N ALA A 5 1.15 24.27 24.16
CA ALA A 5 1.05 23.41 23.00
C ALA A 5 1.78 22.08 23.35
N VAL A 6 1.02 21.01 23.50
CA VAL A 6 1.56 19.65 23.55
C VAL A 6 1.87 19.29 22.10
N SER A 7 3.10 19.52 21.67
CA SER A 7 3.65 18.92 20.47
C SER A 7 4.01 17.47 20.82
N ALA A 8 3.02 16.60 20.87
CA ALA A 8 3.26 15.16 20.78
C ALA A 8 3.76 14.89 19.38
N GLY A 9 5.01 14.45 19.24
CA GLY A 9 5.59 14.03 17.97
C GLY A 9 4.74 12.85 17.43
N VAL A 10 3.92 13.12 16.43
CA VAL A 10 3.17 12.10 15.69
C VAL A 10 4.20 11.21 15.04
N SER A 11 4.19 9.89 15.31
CA SER A 11 5.11 8.97 14.66
C SER A 11 4.82 8.91 13.16
N ILE A 12 5.86 8.68 12.34
CA ILE A 12 5.70 8.58 10.88
C ILE A 12 4.73 7.44 10.52
N GLU A 13 4.70 6.39 11.32
CA GLU A 13 3.77 5.25 11.20
C GLU A 13 2.32 5.67 11.42
N THR A 14 2.09 6.57 12.40
CA THR A 14 0.77 7.18 12.64
C THR A 14 0.28 7.94 11.41
N VAL A 15 1.17 8.69 10.75
CA VAL A 15 0.83 9.44 9.53
C VAL A 15 0.39 8.52 8.39
N THR A 16 1.12 7.40 8.17
CA THR A 16 0.77 6.42 7.13
C THR A 16 -0.63 5.84 7.35
N ARG A 17 -0.94 5.45 8.60
CA ARG A 17 -2.27 4.94 8.95
C ARG A 17 -3.35 5.99 8.77
N VAL A 18 -3.15 7.21 9.26
CA VAL A 18 -4.10 8.32 9.11
C VAL A 18 -4.39 8.61 7.65
N ASN A 19 -3.37 8.69 6.79
CA ASN A 19 -3.54 8.91 5.36
C ASN A 19 -4.38 7.81 4.71
N PHE A 20 -4.13 6.54 5.09
CA PHE A 20 -4.94 5.42 4.59
C PHE A 20 -6.40 5.55 5.02
N VAL A 21 -6.67 5.82 6.31
CA VAL A 21 -8.03 5.95 6.84
C VAL A 21 -8.76 7.10 6.16
N CYS A 22 -8.16 8.29 6.05
CA CYS A 22 -8.76 9.42 5.35
C CYS A 22 -9.12 9.07 3.89
N SER A 23 -8.23 8.35 3.18
CA SER A 23 -8.53 7.92 1.82
C SER A 23 -9.67 6.90 1.76
N MET A 24 -9.77 6.01 2.76
CA MET A 24 -10.87 5.04 2.82
C MET A 24 -12.20 5.68 3.22
N ASP A 25 -12.18 6.77 3.99
CA ASP A 25 -13.37 7.60 4.26
C ASP A 25 -13.91 8.26 2.98
N ASP A 26 -13.02 8.76 2.12
CA ASP A 26 -13.41 9.27 0.80
C ASP A 26 -14.04 8.18 -0.07
N VAL A 27 -13.50 6.95 -0.03
CA VAL A 27 -14.10 5.77 -0.72
C VAL A 27 -15.51 5.49 -0.19
N ALA A 28 -15.68 5.51 1.14
CA ALA A 28 -16.97 5.29 1.78
C ALA A 28 -17.96 6.41 1.42
N GLU A 29 -17.51 7.68 1.32
CA GLU A 29 -18.33 8.80 0.89
C GLU A 29 -18.83 8.63 -0.55
N LEU A 30 -17.96 8.24 -1.48
CA LEU A 30 -18.38 7.95 -2.87
C LEU A 30 -19.48 6.89 -2.91
N LEU A 31 -19.40 5.86 -2.06
CA LEU A 31 -20.42 4.82 -1.97
C LEU A 31 -21.73 5.35 -1.36
N ARG A 32 -21.65 6.19 -0.32
CA ARG A 32 -22.82 6.86 0.28
C ARG A 32 -23.54 7.77 -0.74
N GLN A 33 -22.80 8.53 -1.53
CA GLN A 33 -23.36 9.36 -2.60
C GLN A 33 -24.03 8.52 -3.68
N HIS A 34 -23.44 7.39 -4.06
CA HIS A 34 -24.07 6.45 -4.96
C HIS A 34 -25.41 5.95 -4.39
N ASP A 35 -25.43 5.51 -3.13
CA ASP A 35 -26.63 4.98 -2.46
C ASP A 35 -27.73 6.07 -2.36
N ALA A 36 -27.39 7.26 -1.91
CA ALA A 36 -28.35 8.38 -1.82
C ALA A 36 -28.99 8.75 -3.17
N CYS A 37 -28.28 8.52 -4.28
CA CYS A 37 -28.83 8.75 -5.62
C CYS A 37 -29.67 7.56 -6.14
N THR A 38 -29.47 6.35 -5.62
CA THR A 38 -30.17 5.13 -6.07
C THR A 38 -31.44 4.84 -5.29
N ASP A 39 -31.49 5.17 -3.99
CA ASP A 39 -32.64 4.90 -3.11
C ASP A 39 -33.93 5.66 -3.50
N ARG A 40 -33.80 6.64 -4.38
CA ARG A 40 -34.96 7.49 -4.79
C ARG A 40 -35.83 6.90 -5.87
N LYS A 41 -35.42 5.81 -6.56
CA LYS A 41 -36.22 5.15 -7.60
C LYS A 41 -35.89 3.65 -7.66
N PRO A 42 -36.87 2.75 -7.51
CA PRO A 42 -36.69 1.35 -7.80
C PRO A 42 -36.42 1.15 -9.30
N GLY A 43 -35.36 0.47 -9.63
CA GLY A 43 -34.96 0.16 -11.01
C GLY A 43 -33.45 0.02 -11.19
N ARG A 44 -33.04 -0.20 -12.45
CA ARG A 44 -31.61 -0.29 -12.79
C ARG A 44 -30.94 1.07 -12.51
N PRO A 45 -29.81 1.10 -11.75
CA PRO A 45 -29.06 2.32 -11.48
C PRO A 45 -28.72 3.05 -12.79
N LEU A 46 -28.81 4.38 -12.75
CA LEU A 46 -28.48 5.20 -13.91
C LEU A 46 -27.00 5.00 -14.29
N PRO A 47 -26.65 4.83 -15.58
CA PRO A 47 -25.27 4.62 -16.01
C PRO A 47 -24.30 5.70 -15.54
N ARG A 48 -24.78 6.93 -15.29
CA ARG A 48 -23.99 8.03 -14.74
C ARG A 48 -23.52 7.78 -13.29
N LEU A 49 -24.20 6.93 -12.52
CA LEU A 49 -23.83 6.60 -11.14
C LEU A 49 -22.75 5.51 -11.06
N GLU A 50 -22.53 4.76 -12.15
CA GLU A 50 -21.42 3.82 -12.23
C GLU A 50 -20.05 4.48 -12.05
N VAL A 51 -19.92 5.78 -12.41
CA VAL A 51 -18.68 6.51 -12.21
C VAL A 51 -18.26 6.58 -10.74
N LEU A 52 -19.21 6.67 -9.80
CA LEU A 52 -18.91 6.71 -8.36
C LEU A 52 -18.30 5.39 -7.87
N LYS A 53 -18.85 4.26 -8.27
CA LYS A 53 -18.29 2.94 -7.90
C LYS A 53 -16.93 2.69 -8.54
N ARG A 54 -16.72 3.13 -9.79
CA ARG A 54 -15.43 3.06 -10.45
C ARG A 54 -14.39 3.93 -9.75
N ALA A 55 -14.74 5.17 -9.43
CA ALA A 55 -13.88 6.07 -8.67
C ALA A 55 -13.52 5.48 -7.29
N ALA A 56 -14.50 4.88 -6.61
CA ALA A 56 -14.30 4.21 -5.32
C ALA A 56 -13.28 3.06 -5.43
N VAL A 57 -13.36 2.19 -6.47
CA VAL A 57 -12.38 1.12 -6.68
C VAL A 57 -10.98 1.67 -6.96
N ILE A 58 -10.87 2.70 -7.82
CA ILE A 58 -9.57 3.31 -8.13
C ILE A 58 -8.96 3.92 -6.88
N LEU A 59 -9.73 4.71 -6.13
CA LEU A 59 -9.26 5.39 -4.92
C LEU A 59 -8.87 4.39 -3.83
N ALA A 60 -9.66 3.33 -3.63
CA ALA A 60 -9.33 2.27 -2.68
C ALA A 60 -7.98 1.59 -2.98
N VAL A 61 -7.73 1.26 -4.25
CA VAL A 61 -6.45 0.67 -4.65
C VAL A 61 -5.31 1.67 -4.52
N THR A 62 -5.53 2.95 -4.83
CA THR A 62 -4.53 4.00 -4.63
C THR A 62 -4.19 4.18 -3.14
N ALA A 63 -5.19 4.14 -2.25
CA ALA A 63 -4.96 4.16 -0.80
C ALA A 63 -4.08 2.99 -0.33
N TRP A 64 -4.35 1.79 -0.84
CA TRP A 64 -3.54 0.60 -0.57
C TRP A 64 -2.10 0.74 -1.11
N GLU A 65 -1.93 1.24 -2.34
CA GLU A 65 -0.63 1.49 -2.96
C GLU A 65 0.21 2.44 -2.11
N SER A 66 -0.35 3.60 -1.75
CA SER A 66 0.31 4.58 -0.88
C SER A 66 0.66 3.98 0.50
N PHE A 67 -0.24 3.20 1.09
CA PHE A 67 0.01 2.54 2.38
C PHE A 67 1.21 1.58 2.29
N VAL A 68 1.28 0.75 1.26
CA VAL A 68 2.39 -0.20 1.05
C VAL A 68 3.71 0.55 0.86
N GLU A 69 3.72 1.55 -0.02
CA GLU A 69 4.92 2.35 -0.30
C GLU A 69 5.43 3.05 0.95
N ASP A 70 4.57 3.77 1.67
CA ASP A 70 4.94 4.52 2.86
C ASP A 70 5.39 3.60 3.99
N THR A 71 4.72 2.46 4.18
CA THR A 71 5.11 1.47 5.19
C THR A 71 6.51 0.93 4.90
N VAL A 72 6.78 0.51 3.67
CA VAL A 72 8.09 -0.02 3.27
C VAL A 72 9.16 1.07 3.37
N ARG A 73 8.87 2.28 2.88
CA ARG A 73 9.79 3.43 2.94
C ARG A 73 10.18 3.76 4.38
N ASN A 74 9.20 3.90 5.26
CA ASN A 74 9.42 4.32 6.63
C ASN A 74 10.19 3.26 7.43
N TYR A 75 9.81 2.00 7.30
CA TYR A 75 10.48 0.90 8.00
C TYR A 75 11.92 0.72 7.52
N ALA A 76 12.13 0.62 6.21
CA ALA A 76 13.46 0.43 5.64
C ALA A 76 14.38 1.64 5.90
N SER A 77 13.88 2.87 5.74
CA SER A 77 14.66 4.09 6.03
C SER A 77 15.05 4.15 7.50
N SER A 78 14.14 3.82 8.42
CA SER A 78 14.45 3.77 9.85
C SER A 78 15.52 2.72 10.17
N ALA A 79 15.43 1.54 9.57
CA ALA A 79 16.43 0.49 9.74
C ALA A 79 17.82 0.93 9.22
N ILE A 80 17.86 1.52 8.02
CA ILE A 80 19.12 2.04 7.43
C ILE A 80 19.72 3.13 8.30
N GLU A 81 18.91 4.06 8.84
CA GLU A 81 19.43 5.15 9.69
C GLU A 81 20.00 4.62 11.01
N LYS A 82 19.32 3.71 11.67
CA LYS A 82 19.76 3.12 12.94
C LYS A 82 20.98 2.22 12.80
N ALA A 83 21.21 1.67 11.62
CA ALA A 83 22.32 0.77 11.37
C ALA A 83 23.68 1.49 11.50
N SER A 84 24.58 0.93 12.27
CA SER A 84 25.97 1.40 12.39
C SER A 84 26.87 0.78 11.33
N ARG A 85 26.55 -0.41 10.85
CA ARG A 85 27.32 -1.20 9.88
C ARG A 85 26.39 -1.83 8.85
N PRO A 86 26.87 -2.12 7.63
CA PRO A 86 26.11 -2.86 6.62
C PRO A 86 25.54 -4.20 7.11
N SER A 87 26.25 -4.87 8.04
CA SER A 87 25.80 -6.12 8.64
C SER A 87 24.50 -5.99 9.44
N ASP A 88 24.19 -4.81 9.95
CA ASP A 88 23.00 -4.57 10.77
C ASP A 88 21.72 -4.57 9.90
N VAL A 89 21.87 -4.39 8.58
CA VAL A 89 20.84 -4.49 7.53
C VAL A 89 21.20 -5.54 6.50
N HIS A 90 21.72 -6.67 6.96
CA HIS A 90 22.33 -7.73 6.14
C HIS A 90 21.47 -8.19 4.95
N SER A 91 20.17 -8.48 5.16
CA SER A 91 19.28 -8.94 4.09
C SER A 91 19.11 -7.92 2.97
N LEU A 92 18.91 -6.66 3.35
CA LEU A 92 18.80 -5.54 2.42
C LEU A 92 20.12 -5.25 1.73
N PHE A 93 21.22 -5.14 2.51
CA PHE A 93 22.54 -4.83 1.97
C PHE A 93 23.02 -5.87 0.96
N ASN A 94 22.96 -7.15 1.29
CA ASN A 94 23.43 -8.20 0.40
C ASN A 94 22.64 -8.28 -0.91
N SER A 95 21.32 -8.16 -0.85
CA SER A 95 20.49 -8.23 -2.05
C SER A 95 20.76 -7.09 -3.03
N VAL A 96 21.13 -5.92 -2.50
CA VAL A 96 21.45 -4.73 -3.30
C VAL A 96 22.89 -4.77 -3.78
N ALA A 97 23.84 -5.10 -2.88
CA ALA A 97 25.26 -5.16 -3.20
C ALA A 97 25.57 -6.23 -4.27
N GLN A 98 24.95 -7.40 -4.18
CA GLN A 98 25.15 -8.45 -5.18
C GLN A 98 24.77 -7.97 -6.59
N ARG A 99 23.58 -7.40 -6.77
CA ARG A 99 23.14 -6.89 -8.07
C ARG A 99 23.99 -5.73 -8.59
N TRP A 100 24.48 -4.88 -7.67
CA TRP A 100 25.36 -3.78 -8.03
C TRP A 100 26.72 -4.33 -8.52
N LEU A 101 27.29 -5.32 -7.85
CA LEU A 101 28.54 -5.98 -8.27
C LEU A 101 28.40 -6.68 -9.63
N GLU A 102 27.26 -7.32 -9.89
CA GLU A 102 26.95 -7.94 -11.19
C GLU A 102 26.98 -6.93 -12.33
N GLY A 103 26.63 -5.66 -12.06
CA GLY A 103 26.70 -4.53 -13.01
C GLY A 103 28.11 -4.04 -13.30
N LYS A 104 29.17 -4.63 -12.73
CA LYS A 104 30.58 -4.24 -12.89
C LYS A 104 30.81 -2.76 -12.60
N PRO A 105 30.64 -2.31 -11.34
CA PRO A 105 30.76 -0.91 -10.98
C PRO A 105 32.15 -0.34 -11.27
N LYS A 106 32.19 0.96 -11.62
CA LYS A 106 33.45 1.69 -11.85
C LYS A 106 34.08 2.14 -10.53
N PRO A 107 35.41 2.39 -10.48
CA PRO A 107 36.08 2.84 -9.26
C PRO A 107 35.46 4.03 -8.54
N PRO A 108 34.95 5.10 -9.21
CA PRO A 108 34.25 6.19 -8.52
C PRO A 108 33.00 5.73 -7.78
N GLU A 109 32.27 4.75 -8.33
CA GLU A 109 31.06 4.19 -7.70
C GLU A 109 31.39 3.35 -6.46
N LEU A 110 32.61 2.80 -6.38
CA LEU A 110 33.11 2.10 -5.18
C LEU A 110 33.33 3.06 -4.01
N ALA A 111 33.73 4.31 -4.29
CA ALA A 111 33.91 5.33 -3.27
C ALA A 111 32.61 5.70 -2.55
N ASP A 112 31.47 5.60 -3.26
CA ASP A 112 30.15 5.88 -2.69
C ASP A 112 29.76 4.87 -1.57
N TRP A 113 30.44 3.73 -1.49
CA TRP A 113 30.21 2.72 -0.46
C TRP A 113 31.07 2.90 0.79
N THR A 114 32.05 3.81 0.75
CA THR A 114 32.94 4.07 1.89
C THR A 114 32.25 4.93 2.96
N GLY A 115 32.69 4.80 4.21
CA GLY A 115 32.10 5.55 5.32
C GLY A 115 30.59 5.26 5.44
N ASN A 116 29.76 6.30 5.39
CA ASN A 116 28.28 6.20 5.43
C ASN A 116 27.64 6.23 4.03
N GLY A 117 28.42 6.22 2.96
CA GLY A 117 27.91 6.28 1.58
C GLY A 117 26.97 5.14 1.23
N TRP A 118 27.20 3.96 1.78
CA TRP A 118 26.31 2.80 1.61
C TRP A 118 24.86 3.07 2.06
N LYS A 119 24.63 3.92 3.07
CA LYS A 119 23.28 4.32 3.49
C LYS A 119 22.56 5.10 2.40
N GLY A 120 23.24 6.08 1.80
CA GLY A 120 22.72 6.85 0.66
C GLY A 120 22.39 5.95 -0.52
N PHE A 121 23.28 5.00 -0.82
CA PHE A 121 23.04 4.03 -1.90
C PHE A 121 21.81 3.15 -1.65
N LEU A 122 21.65 2.62 -0.43
CA LEU A 122 20.50 1.80 -0.07
C LEU A 122 19.18 2.59 -0.13
N LYS A 123 19.19 3.85 0.36
CA LYS A 123 18.01 4.74 0.27
C LYS A 123 17.63 5.05 -1.18
N ASN A 124 18.62 5.40 -2.01
CA ASN A 124 18.38 5.64 -3.43
C ASN A 124 17.82 4.40 -4.13
N LYS A 125 18.28 3.21 -3.75
CA LYS A 125 17.74 1.97 -4.30
C LYS A 125 16.33 1.68 -3.83
N LEU A 126 16.03 1.92 -2.56
CA LEU A 126 14.68 1.83 -2.00
C LEU A 126 13.71 2.72 -2.81
N GLU A 127 14.03 4.00 -2.97
CA GLU A 127 13.16 4.92 -3.71
C GLU A 127 12.96 4.48 -5.17
N LYS A 128 14.01 4.01 -5.85
CA LYS A 128 13.89 3.48 -7.21
C LYS A 128 12.99 2.25 -7.29
N ASP A 129 13.07 1.35 -6.31
CA ASP A 129 12.22 0.15 -6.28
C ASP A 129 10.76 0.50 -5.96
N LEU A 130 10.52 1.50 -5.09
CA LEU A 130 9.17 2.00 -4.81
C LEU A 130 8.57 2.71 -6.04
N LEU A 131 9.32 3.59 -6.70
CA LEU A 131 8.87 4.25 -7.94
C LEU A 131 8.59 3.27 -9.09
N ALA A 132 9.22 2.09 -9.06
CA ALA A 132 8.97 1.03 -10.03
C ALA A 132 7.77 0.14 -9.65
N LEU A 133 7.14 0.37 -8.50
CA LEU A 133 5.94 -0.35 -8.07
C LEU A 133 4.74 0.10 -8.90
N ASN A 134 4.50 -0.58 -10.02
CA ASN A 134 3.38 -0.22 -10.90
C ASN A 134 2.02 -0.73 -10.41
N SER A 135 2.00 -1.62 -9.43
CA SER A 135 0.78 -2.23 -8.91
C SER A 135 1.07 -2.99 -7.62
N PRO A 136 0.38 -2.72 -6.52
CA PRO A 136 0.59 -3.37 -5.22
C PRO A 136 -0.15 -4.72 -5.13
N ASN A 137 0.02 -5.60 -6.13
CA ASN A 137 -0.49 -6.96 -6.11
C ASN A 137 0.27 -7.84 -5.10
N SER A 138 -0.22 -9.04 -4.85
CA SER A 138 0.36 -9.93 -3.82
C SER A 138 1.82 -10.28 -4.08
N GLU A 139 2.24 -10.47 -5.33
CA GLU A 139 3.62 -10.81 -5.69
C GLU A 139 4.57 -9.62 -5.50
N ASN A 140 4.15 -8.43 -5.89
CA ASN A 140 4.93 -7.22 -5.70
C ASN A 140 5.09 -6.89 -4.21
N VAL A 141 4.02 -7.00 -3.42
CA VAL A 141 4.09 -6.82 -1.96
C VAL A 141 5.00 -7.86 -1.32
N ARG A 142 4.91 -9.13 -1.73
CA ARG A 142 5.80 -10.21 -1.28
C ARG A 142 7.26 -9.88 -1.55
N THR A 143 7.55 -9.45 -2.77
CA THR A 143 8.92 -9.13 -3.19
C THR A 143 9.50 -7.96 -2.42
N LEU A 144 8.71 -6.88 -2.25
CA LEU A 144 9.14 -5.71 -1.49
C LEU A 144 9.31 -6.03 0.00
N SER A 145 8.34 -6.71 0.60
CA SER A 145 8.39 -7.01 2.02
C SER A 145 9.53 -7.94 2.39
N LYS A 146 9.78 -8.99 1.61
CA LYS A 146 10.97 -9.84 1.80
C LYS A 146 12.27 -9.04 1.70
N ARG A 147 12.35 -8.14 0.73
CA ARG A 147 13.57 -7.36 0.49
C ARG A 147 13.82 -6.32 1.58
N TYR A 148 12.80 -5.54 1.93
CA TYR A 148 12.97 -4.35 2.74
C TYR A 148 12.55 -4.50 4.20
N LEU A 149 11.68 -5.48 4.50
CA LEU A 149 11.19 -5.76 5.84
C LEU A 149 11.76 -7.08 6.41
N GLY A 150 12.40 -7.89 5.56
CA GLY A 150 12.96 -9.19 5.96
C GLY A 150 11.92 -10.31 6.11
N GLU A 151 10.63 -10.01 5.90
CA GLU A 151 9.52 -10.95 6.05
C GLU A 151 8.60 -10.96 4.82
N ASP A 152 7.94 -12.10 4.60
CA ASP A 152 6.86 -12.22 3.63
C ASP A 152 5.52 -11.84 4.27
N LEU A 153 5.12 -10.58 4.15
CA LEU A 153 3.86 -10.10 4.72
C LEU A 153 2.65 -10.90 4.23
N THR A 154 2.69 -11.39 2.98
CA THR A 154 1.55 -12.09 2.37
C THR A 154 1.21 -13.40 3.07
N THR A 155 2.17 -14.02 3.76
CA THR A 155 1.96 -15.25 4.55
C THR A 155 1.27 -14.98 5.89
N ARG A 156 1.25 -13.74 6.33
CA ARG A 156 0.65 -13.30 7.59
C ARG A 156 -0.76 -12.73 7.44
N TRP A 157 -1.25 -12.56 6.22
CA TRP A 157 -2.60 -12.06 5.94
C TRP A 157 -3.67 -13.11 6.22
N HIS A 158 -4.09 -13.19 7.48
CA HIS A 158 -5.15 -14.10 7.90
C HIS A 158 -6.06 -13.44 8.94
N TRP A 159 -7.35 -13.69 8.82
CA TRP A 159 -8.40 -13.30 9.74
C TRP A 159 -9.55 -14.30 9.67
N GLU A 160 -10.64 -14.04 10.40
CA GLU A 160 -11.76 -14.97 10.44
C GLU A 160 -12.21 -15.39 9.02
N ARG A 161 -12.25 -16.70 8.76
CA ARG A 161 -12.63 -17.32 7.48
C ARG A 161 -11.79 -16.90 6.26
N THR A 162 -10.63 -16.30 6.47
CA THR A 162 -9.73 -15.90 5.38
C THR A 162 -8.31 -16.38 5.64
N THR A 163 -7.86 -17.28 4.78
CA THR A 163 -6.48 -17.78 4.76
C THR A 163 -5.57 -16.83 3.97
N PRO A 164 -4.22 -16.88 4.15
CA PRO A 164 -3.29 -16.07 3.36
C PRO A 164 -3.47 -16.24 1.85
N MET A 165 -3.70 -17.48 1.39
CA MET A 165 -3.95 -17.76 -0.02
C MET A 165 -5.25 -17.10 -0.53
N LEU A 166 -6.30 -17.07 0.28
CA LEU A 166 -7.56 -16.42 -0.10
C LEU A 166 -7.41 -14.89 -0.11
N ALA A 167 -6.68 -14.33 0.89
CA ALA A 167 -6.40 -12.91 0.96
C ALA A 167 -5.62 -12.42 -0.28
N THR A 168 -4.54 -13.13 -0.66
CA THR A 168 -3.75 -12.81 -1.85
C THR A 168 -4.58 -12.88 -3.14
N ARG A 169 -5.39 -13.92 -3.32
CA ARG A 169 -6.29 -14.05 -4.48
C ARG A 169 -7.30 -12.91 -4.57
N ARG A 170 -7.88 -12.49 -3.44
CA ARG A 170 -8.83 -11.36 -3.39
C ARG A 170 -8.15 -10.04 -3.72
N LEU A 171 -6.94 -9.81 -3.20
CA LEU A 171 -6.15 -8.63 -3.54
C LEU A 171 -5.85 -8.59 -5.05
N ASP A 172 -5.35 -9.68 -5.61
CA ASP A 172 -5.02 -9.76 -7.04
C ASP A 172 -6.25 -9.56 -7.93
N ALA A 173 -7.42 -10.05 -7.49
CA ALA A 173 -8.68 -9.83 -8.19
C ALA A 173 -9.09 -8.34 -8.15
N LEU A 174 -8.92 -7.67 -7.00
CA LEU A 174 -9.19 -6.24 -6.86
C LEU A 174 -8.26 -5.40 -7.74
N ILE A 175 -6.97 -5.72 -7.77
CA ILE A 175 -6.00 -5.03 -8.62
C ILE A 175 -6.33 -5.20 -10.10
N ARG A 176 -6.74 -6.39 -10.54
CA ARG A 176 -7.22 -6.60 -11.92
C ARG A 176 -8.46 -5.79 -12.23
N LEU A 177 -9.44 -5.78 -11.31
CA LEU A 177 -10.64 -4.97 -11.47
C LEU A 177 -10.31 -3.48 -11.67
N ARG A 178 -9.38 -2.93 -10.86
CA ARG A 178 -8.89 -1.55 -11.04
C ARG A 178 -8.25 -1.34 -12.42
N GLY A 179 -7.43 -2.30 -12.87
CA GLY A 179 -6.83 -2.27 -14.20
C GLY A 179 -7.89 -2.22 -15.31
N GLU A 180 -8.91 -3.06 -15.25
CA GLU A 180 -10.02 -3.07 -16.19
C GLU A 180 -10.78 -1.73 -16.19
N VAL A 181 -11.03 -1.17 -15.00
CA VAL A 181 -11.69 0.13 -14.85
C VAL A 181 -10.93 1.28 -15.51
N VAL A 182 -9.60 1.27 -15.36
CA VAL A 182 -8.73 2.34 -15.89
C VAL A 182 -8.52 2.22 -17.40
N HIS A 183 -8.28 1.01 -17.90
CA HIS A 183 -7.86 0.81 -19.28
C HIS A 183 -9.02 0.72 -20.29
N HIS A 184 -10.19 0.30 -19.84
CA HIS A 184 -11.29 0.03 -20.78
C HIS A 184 -12.37 1.11 -20.87
N GLY A 185 -12.25 2.20 -20.15
CA GLY A 185 -13.15 3.35 -20.27
C GLY A 185 -14.66 3.02 -20.32
N ARG A 186 -15.46 3.98 -20.78
CA ARG A 186 -16.94 3.85 -20.78
C ARG A 186 -17.48 2.84 -21.79
N GLU A 187 -16.77 2.61 -22.91
CA GLU A 187 -17.25 1.73 -24.01
C GLU A 187 -17.15 0.25 -23.69
N ALA A 188 -16.12 -0.18 -22.94
CA ALA A 188 -16.01 -1.56 -22.52
C ALA A 188 -17.00 -1.92 -21.40
N PHE A 189 -17.42 -0.94 -20.59
CA PHE A 189 -18.48 -1.13 -19.58
C PHE A 189 -19.87 -1.42 -20.18
N ASN A 190 -20.10 -1.06 -21.42
CA ASN A 190 -21.31 -1.52 -22.12
C ASN A 190 -21.24 -3.01 -22.51
N ARG A 191 -20.04 -3.62 -22.45
CA ARG A 191 -19.79 -5.03 -22.75
C ARG A 191 -19.41 -5.85 -21.52
N THR A 192 -18.90 -5.23 -20.46
CA THR A 192 -18.50 -5.87 -19.19
C THR A 192 -19.58 -5.65 -18.13
N ALA A 193 -19.72 -6.56 -17.17
CA ALA A 193 -20.67 -6.42 -16.07
C ALA A 193 -20.37 -5.15 -15.26
N ALA A 194 -21.41 -4.36 -14.99
CA ALA A 194 -21.32 -3.17 -14.12
C ALA A 194 -20.73 -3.54 -12.75
N ILE A 195 -19.90 -2.66 -12.17
CA ILE A 195 -19.37 -2.87 -10.83
C ILE A 195 -20.52 -2.93 -9.83
N GLN A 196 -20.59 -4.04 -9.10
CA GLN A 196 -21.61 -4.19 -8.06
C GLN A 196 -21.20 -3.41 -6.80
N ARG A 197 -22.15 -2.80 -6.11
CA ARG A 197 -21.94 -2.16 -4.80
C ARG A 197 -21.21 -3.09 -3.82
N LYS A 198 -21.60 -4.37 -3.81
CA LYS A 198 -20.99 -5.40 -2.98
C LYS A 198 -19.47 -5.51 -3.20
N GLN A 199 -19.00 -5.42 -4.43
CA GLN A 199 -17.56 -5.49 -4.75
C GLN A 199 -16.77 -4.33 -4.13
N VAL A 200 -17.37 -3.12 -4.08
CA VAL A 200 -16.72 -1.96 -3.43
C VAL A 200 -16.66 -2.16 -1.92
N VAL A 201 -17.75 -2.64 -1.29
CA VAL A 201 -17.80 -2.95 0.15
C VAL A 201 -16.78 -4.04 0.51
N GLU A 202 -16.70 -5.09 -0.29
CA GLU A 202 -15.71 -6.17 -0.12
C GLU A 202 -14.27 -5.67 -0.28
N ALA A 203 -14.03 -4.72 -1.20
CA ALA A 203 -12.71 -4.10 -1.37
C ALA A 203 -12.31 -3.28 -0.12
N ILE A 204 -13.22 -2.47 0.42
CA ILE A 204 -12.99 -1.71 1.65
C ILE A 204 -12.63 -2.67 2.80
N SER A 205 -13.45 -3.69 3.02
CA SER A 205 -13.21 -4.68 4.09
C SER A 205 -11.89 -5.42 3.90
N LEU A 206 -11.58 -5.86 2.69
CA LEU A 206 -10.32 -6.54 2.36
C LEU A 206 -9.11 -5.67 2.71
N LEU A 207 -9.08 -4.42 2.22
CA LEU A 207 -7.92 -3.54 2.39
C LEU A 207 -7.71 -3.16 3.85
N ASN A 208 -8.78 -2.92 4.62
CA ASN A 208 -8.68 -2.69 6.06
C ASN A 208 -8.03 -3.87 6.78
N HIS A 209 -8.47 -5.11 6.51
CA HIS A 209 -7.86 -6.29 7.12
C HIS A 209 -6.40 -6.50 6.70
N LEU A 210 -6.04 -6.22 5.44
CA LEU A 210 -4.66 -6.31 4.97
C LEU A 210 -3.75 -5.32 5.70
N VAL A 211 -4.22 -4.09 5.90
CA VAL A 211 -3.53 -3.06 6.68
C VAL A 211 -3.35 -3.50 8.13
N GLU A 212 -4.43 -3.92 8.80
CA GLU A 212 -4.37 -4.41 10.19
C GLU A 212 -3.41 -5.60 10.36
N CYS A 213 -3.44 -6.56 9.44
CA CYS A 213 -2.50 -7.69 9.46
C CYS A 213 -1.06 -7.24 9.27
N THR A 214 -0.82 -6.29 8.37
CA THR A 214 0.51 -5.75 8.08
C THR A 214 1.07 -5.00 9.30
N GLU A 215 0.27 -4.13 9.91
CA GLU A 215 0.65 -3.39 11.12
C GLU A 215 0.97 -4.33 12.28
N ARG A 216 0.17 -5.36 12.49
CA ARG A 216 0.39 -6.37 13.53
C ARG A 216 1.73 -7.09 13.36
N VAL A 217 2.09 -7.45 12.13
CA VAL A 217 3.38 -8.11 11.84
C VAL A 217 4.55 -7.18 12.12
N LEU A 218 4.41 -5.90 11.82
CA LEU A 218 5.45 -4.91 12.02
C LEU A 218 5.52 -4.38 13.46
N GLY A 219 4.64 -4.86 14.36
CA GLY A 219 4.59 -4.43 15.75
C GLY A 219 4.13 -2.99 15.91
N LEU A 220 3.41 -2.45 14.92
CA LEU A 220 2.83 -1.12 14.99
C LEU A 220 1.59 -1.16 15.89
N ALA A 221 1.50 -0.24 16.85
CA ALA A 221 0.35 -0.17 17.74
C ALA A 221 -0.92 0.18 16.93
N PRO A 222 -2.06 -0.50 17.19
CA PRO A 222 -3.32 -0.06 16.62
C PRO A 222 -3.60 1.38 17.06
N ILE A 223 -3.88 2.24 16.11
CA ILE A 223 -4.29 3.61 16.39
C ILE A 223 -5.81 3.57 16.51
N ASP A 224 -6.33 3.77 17.72
CA ASP A 224 -7.73 4.10 17.93
C ASP A 224 -7.94 5.52 17.34
N ILE A 225 -8.47 5.57 16.14
CA ILE A 225 -8.95 6.82 15.56
C ILE A 225 -10.40 6.92 16.04
N ASP A 226 -10.60 7.62 17.18
CA ASP A 226 -11.93 8.01 17.59
C ASP A 226 -12.56 8.82 16.46
N THR A 227 -13.55 8.23 15.82
CA THR A 227 -14.42 8.85 14.78
C THR A 227 -15.46 9.76 15.39
#